data_b12cc2b161cf42407d36a7a1df2b5eaf
#
_entry.id   b12cc2b161cf42407d36a7a1df2b5eaf
#
_cell.length_a   1.000
_cell.length_b   1.000
_cell.length_c   1.000
_cell.angle_alpha   90.00
_cell.angle_beta   90.00
_cell.angle_gamma   90.00
#
_symmetry.space_group_name_H-M   'P 1'
#
loop_
_entity.id
_entity.type
_entity.pdbx_description
1 polymer ?
#
loop_
_entity_poly.entity_id
_entity_poly.type
_entity_poly.pdbx_seq_one_letter_code
_entity_poly.pdbx_strand_id
1 'polypeptide(L)'
;TVYRGNYFEYTDESFSVFPAGQEWRWVDLRSFRLRSERISSIQDNDSTSRVDVFVNPDGPRSGKMSLLNRDINGAFVLESRDNPNVLFQGEYAWVHFTYFPPGGQPYRGRDVYIFGELTGYQLGPDNRMDFDLDKGCYTKALFLKQGYYNYLHGLMMSQTNLHQSEKFFKKAVELGLT
;
A
#
# COMPACT_ATOMS: atom_id res chain seq x y z
N THR A 1 13.83 0.40 31.68
CA THR A 1 12.76 1.34 32.09
C THR A 1 12.86 1.58 33.58
N VAL A 2 12.98 2.80 34.03
CA VAL A 2 13.03 3.21 35.44
C VAL A 2 11.81 4.07 35.74
N TYR A 3 11.10 3.71 36.84
CA TYR A 3 9.97 4.55 37.32
C TYR A 3 10.47 5.68 38.22
N ARG A 4 10.11 6.92 37.93
CA ARG A 4 10.53 8.13 38.61
C ARG A 4 9.37 8.80 39.40
N GLY A 5 8.42 8.01 39.87
CA GLY A 5 7.32 8.47 40.73
C GLY A 5 6.07 8.92 39.99
N ASN A 6 6.17 9.63 38.87
CA ASN A 6 5.05 10.09 38.05
C ASN A 6 5.29 9.95 36.54
N TYR A 7 6.45 9.42 36.14
CA TYR A 7 6.76 9.06 34.74
C TYR A 7 7.70 7.88 34.69
N PHE A 8 7.70 7.20 33.52
CA PHE A 8 8.64 6.14 33.22
C PHE A 8 9.77 6.68 32.35
N GLU A 9 11.01 6.48 32.81
CA GLU A 9 12.22 6.81 32.08
C GLU A 9 12.72 5.54 31.33
N TYR A 10 12.83 5.63 30.02
CA TYR A 10 13.40 4.58 29.18
C TYR A 10 14.90 4.87 29.04
N THR A 11 15.72 4.14 29.77
CA THR A 11 17.18 4.29 29.81
C THR A 11 17.90 3.47 28.72
N ASP A 12 17.17 2.62 28.04
CA ASP A 12 17.70 1.77 26.98
C ASP A 12 17.20 2.29 25.64
N GLU A 13 18.11 2.82 24.83
CA GLU A 13 17.82 3.35 23.50
C GLU A 13 17.30 2.29 22.53
N SER A 14 17.54 1.00 22.80
CA SER A 14 17.03 -0.10 21.95
C SER A 14 15.52 -0.17 21.89
N PHE A 15 14.80 0.32 22.91
CA PHE A 15 13.35 0.43 22.92
C PHE A 15 12.81 1.62 22.10
N SER A 16 13.66 2.55 21.75
CA SER A 16 13.30 3.74 20.98
C SER A 16 13.61 3.60 19.48
N VAL A 17 14.20 2.46 19.09
CA VAL A 17 14.51 2.19 17.69
C VAL A 17 13.32 1.49 17.03
N PHE A 18 12.58 2.23 16.24
CA PHE A 18 11.53 1.69 15.40
C PHE A 18 12.14 1.27 14.05
N PRO A 19 12.00 0.00 13.63
CA PRO A 19 12.51 -0.41 12.33
C PRO A 19 11.81 0.38 11.22
N ALA A 20 12.59 0.91 10.28
CA ALA A 20 12.05 1.54 9.08
C ALA A 20 11.23 0.52 8.28
N GLY A 21 10.12 0.96 7.67
CA GLY A 21 9.27 0.11 6.84
C GLY A 21 7.83 -0.03 7.33
N GLN A 22 7.53 0.48 8.52
CA GLN A 22 6.16 0.56 9.04
C GLN A 22 5.49 1.91 8.72
N GLU A 23 6.22 2.84 8.12
CA GLU A 23 5.67 4.13 7.74
C GLU A 23 4.71 3.97 6.55
N TRP A 24 3.59 4.65 6.67
CA TRP A 24 2.63 4.77 5.59
C TRP A 24 3.26 5.46 4.38
N ARG A 25 2.97 4.95 3.21
CA ARG A 25 3.22 5.64 1.95
C ARG A 25 2.07 6.61 1.70
N TRP A 26 2.30 7.57 0.84
CA TRP A 26 1.27 8.55 0.50
C TRP A 26 1.23 8.82 -0.99
N VAL A 27 0.08 9.26 -1.46
CA VAL A 27 -0.11 9.80 -2.79
C VAL A 27 -1.06 11.00 -2.71
N ASP A 28 -0.67 12.11 -3.34
CA ASP A 28 -1.46 13.35 -3.40
C ASP A 28 -2.16 13.43 -4.76
N LEU A 29 -3.45 13.12 -4.77
CA LEU A 29 -4.32 13.13 -5.93
C LEU A 29 -5.29 14.33 -5.92
N ARG A 30 -4.98 15.39 -5.16
CA ARG A 30 -5.85 16.56 -5.04
C ARG A 30 -5.93 17.39 -6.32
N SER A 31 -5.05 17.15 -7.29
CA SER A 31 -5.15 17.68 -8.65
C SER A 31 -4.86 16.60 -9.67
N PHE A 32 -5.65 16.55 -10.73
CA PHE A 32 -5.35 15.74 -11.92
C PHE A 32 -4.79 16.59 -13.07
N ARG A 33 -4.60 17.89 -12.85
CA ARG A 33 -4.01 18.85 -13.78
C ARG A 33 -2.56 19.15 -13.44
N LEU A 34 -2.24 19.16 -12.14
CA LEU A 34 -0.90 19.44 -11.63
C LEU A 34 -0.33 18.18 -10.98
N ARG A 35 0.82 17.76 -11.49
CA ARG A 35 1.53 16.59 -10.97
C ARG A 35 2.13 16.88 -9.59
N SER A 36 1.79 16.09 -8.60
CA SER A 36 2.40 16.12 -7.27
C SER A 36 3.75 15.35 -7.25
N GLU A 37 4.49 15.46 -6.15
CA GLU A 37 5.82 14.88 -5.98
C GLU A 37 5.89 13.38 -6.30
N ARG A 38 4.86 12.62 -5.89
CA ARG A 38 4.84 11.16 -6.05
C ARG A 38 4.11 10.68 -7.30
N ILE A 39 3.74 11.55 -8.18
CA ILE A 39 3.10 11.22 -9.45
C ILE A 39 4.14 11.27 -10.57
N SER A 40 4.34 10.16 -11.26
CA SER A 40 5.24 10.07 -12.42
C SER A 40 4.61 10.69 -13.67
N SER A 41 3.33 10.40 -13.93
CA SER A 41 2.60 10.97 -15.06
C SER A 41 1.09 11.00 -14.83
N ILE A 42 0.42 11.91 -15.50
CA ILE A 42 -1.04 11.97 -15.62
C ILE A 42 -1.35 11.91 -17.12
N GLN A 43 -2.22 11.01 -17.51
CA GLN A 43 -2.67 10.84 -18.88
C GLN A 43 -4.18 11.09 -18.92
N ASP A 44 -4.56 12.15 -19.59
CA ASP A 44 -5.95 12.46 -19.86
C ASP A 44 -6.31 11.99 -21.27
N ASN A 45 -7.30 11.14 -21.37
CA ASN A 45 -7.78 10.64 -22.65
C ASN A 45 -9.14 11.26 -22.96
N ASP A 46 -9.11 12.38 -23.64
CA ASP A 46 -10.31 13.15 -24.03
C ASP A 46 -11.36 12.31 -24.76
N SER A 47 -10.94 11.29 -25.53
CA SER A 47 -11.85 10.45 -26.29
C SER A 47 -12.68 9.50 -25.42
N THR A 48 -12.18 9.14 -24.25
CA THR A 48 -12.83 8.22 -23.32
C THR A 48 -13.25 8.89 -22.01
N SER A 49 -12.97 10.17 -21.84
CA SER A 49 -13.11 10.91 -20.57
C SER A 49 -12.47 10.17 -19.39
N ARG A 50 -11.36 9.49 -19.65
CA ARG A 50 -10.64 8.68 -18.66
C ARG A 50 -9.33 9.36 -18.29
N VAL A 51 -9.13 9.54 -17.01
CA VAL A 51 -7.86 10.01 -16.44
C VAL A 51 -7.12 8.83 -15.82
N ASP A 52 -5.88 8.61 -16.25
CA ASP A 52 -4.96 7.62 -15.70
C ASP A 52 -3.79 8.35 -15.00
N VAL A 53 -3.61 8.05 -13.71
CA VAL A 53 -2.55 8.63 -12.87
C VAL A 53 -1.56 7.55 -12.49
N PHE A 54 -0.29 7.73 -12.81
CA PHE A 54 0.76 6.78 -12.49
C PHE A 54 1.58 7.28 -11.29
N VAL A 55 1.54 6.51 -10.21
CA VAL A 55 2.33 6.79 -9.00
C VAL A 55 3.78 6.37 -9.24
N ASN A 56 4.74 7.12 -8.67
CA ASN A 56 6.14 6.72 -8.70
C ASN A 56 6.29 5.31 -8.11
N PRO A 57 7.06 4.43 -8.75
CA PRO A 57 7.22 3.07 -8.28
C PRO A 57 7.73 2.99 -6.86
N ASP A 58 7.21 2.06 -6.10
CA ASP A 58 7.62 1.74 -4.76
C ASP A 58 8.57 0.53 -4.72
N GLY A 59 9.30 0.39 -3.64
CA GLY A 59 10.17 -0.75 -3.36
C GLY A 59 10.27 -1.00 -1.86
N PRO A 60 11.04 -2.02 -1.44
CA PRO A 60 11.27 -2.31 -0.02
C PRO A 60 11.92 -1.12 0.70
N ARG A 61 11.48 -0.88 1.92
CA ARG A 61 12.07 0.14 2.80
C ARG A 61 12.98 -0.42 3.89
N SER A 62 13.10 -1.74 3.96
CA SER A 62 14.01 -2.40 4.92
C SER A 62 15.44 -1.88 4.73
N GLY A 63 16.08 -1.44 5.82
CA GLY A 63 17.44 -0.91 5.81
C GLY A 63 17.59 0.53 5.28
N LYS A 64 16.49 1.23 4.98
CA LYS A 64 16.51 2.66 4.67
C LYS A 64 16.27 3.48 5.93
N MET A 65 16.90 4.65 6.00
CA MET A 65 16.66 5.61 7.09
C MET A 65 15.20 6.06 7.05
N SER A 66 14.55 6.07 8.23
CA SER A 66 13.20 6.60 8.36
C SER A 66 13.22 8.11 8.12
N LEU A 67 12.38 8.57 7.22
CA LEU A 67 12.12 9.99 7.02
C LEU A 67 10.85 10.33 7.80
N LEU A 68 10.95 11.34 8.67
CA LEU A 68 9.77 11.85 9.37
C LEU A 68 8.82 12.48 8.34
N ASN A 69 7.81 11.73 7.95
CA ASN A 69 6.69 12.24 7.17
C ASN A 69 5.44 12.16 8.04
N ARG A 70 4.73 13.27 8.18
CA ARG A 70 3.43 13.26 8.88
C ARG A 70 2.44 12.49 8.01
N ASP A 71 2.15 11.29 8.42
CA ASP A 71 1.10 10.49 7.82
C ASP A 71 -0.26 10.72 8.52
N ILE A 72 -1.30 10.16 7.96
CA ILE A 72 -2.66 10.17 8.51
C ILE A 72 -3.09 8.74 8.89
N ASN A 73 -2.13 7.90 9.31
CA ASN A 73 -2.32 6.54 9.81
C ASN A 73 -3.12 5.63 8.85
N GLY A 74 -2.84 5.73 7.56
CA GLY A 74 -3.51 4.91 6.54
C GLY A 74 -4.86 5.43 6.10
N ALA A 75 -5.34 6.55 6.64
CA ALA A 75 -6.56 7.21 6.24
C ALA A 75 -6.44 7.90 4.87
N PHE A 76 -7.55 8.46 4.40
CA PHE A 76 -7.56 9.39 3.28
C PHE A 76 -8.37 10.64 3.61
N VAL A 77 -8.09 11.71 2.88
CA VAL A 77 -8.87 12.96 2.93
C VAL A 77 -9.29 13.31 1.51
N LEU A 78 -10.59 13.44 1.28
CA LEU A 78 -11.12 13.91 0.00
C LEU A 78 -10.97 15.43 -0.08
N GLU A 79 -10.15 15.88 -1.00
CA GLU A 79 -9.89 17.30 -1.26
C GLU A 79 -9.55 17.48 -2.74
N SER A 80 -9.96 18.60 -3.34
CA SER A 80 -9.57 18.98 -4.69
C SER A 80 -8.95 20.37 -4.69
N ARG A 81 -7.86 20.51 -5.44
CA ARG A 81 -7.27 21.81 -5.76
C ARG A 81 -7.78 22.37 -7.09
N ASP A 82 -8.44 21.51 -7.88
CA ASP A 82 -8.97 21.86 -9.18
C ASP A 82 -10.40 22.41 -9.08
N ASN A 83 -11.15 21.96 -8.06
CA ASN A 83 -12.57 22.30 -7.89
C ASN A 83 -12.85 22.66 -6.42
N PRO A 84 -13.67 23.72 -6.16
CA PRO A 84 -13.92 24.19 -4.79
C PRO A 84 -14.81 23.25 -3.96
N ASN A 85 -15.61 22.39 -4.61
CA ASN A 85 -16.51 21.47 -3.94
C ASN A 85 -16.23 20.02 -4.32
N VAL A 86 -15.32 19.36 -3.58
CA VAL A 86 -14.87 18.00 -3.86
C VAL A 86 -15.99 16.96 -3.74
N LEU A 87 -17.00 17.19 -2.90
CA LEU A 87 -18.08 16.22 -2.72
C LEU A 87 -18.91 16.03 -4.00
N PHE A 88 -19.16 17.13 -4.72
CA PHE A 88 -19.99 17.13 -5.92
C PHE A 88 -19.20 17.30 -7.22
N GLN A 89 -18.03 17.94 -7.16
CA GLN A 89 -17.21 18.28 -8.33
C GLN A 89 -15.87 17.55 -8.36
N GLY A 90 -15.57 16.74 -7.34
CA GLY A 90 -14.34 15.95 -7.31
C GLY A 90 -14.35 14.89 -8.40
N GLU A 91 -13.29 14.89 -9.19
CA GLU A 91 -13.08 13.97 -10.30
C GLU A 91 -12.53 12.61 -9.81
N TYR A 92 -12.61 11.59 -10.65
CA TYR A 92 -12.08 10.27 -10.41
C TYR A 92 -11.03 9.92 -11.45
N ALA A 93 -10.03 9.14 -11.04
CA ALA A 93 -9.01 8.63 -11.94
C ALA A 93 -8.69 7.17 -11.65
N TRP A 94 -8.18 6.47 -12.65
CA TRP A 94 -7.53 5.20 -12.47
C TRP A 94 -6.09 5.44 -12.00
N VAL A 95 -5.81 5.09 -10.75
CA VAL A 95 -4.51 5.32 -10.11
C VAL A 95 -3.72 4.04 -10.15
N HIS A 96 -2.59 4.07 -10.88
CA HIS A 96 -1.71 2.93 -11.10
C HIS A 96 -0.58 2.90 -10.09
N PHE A 97 -0.58 1.87 -9.27
CA PHE A 97 0.47 1.59 -8.29
C PHE A 97 1.42 0.52 -8.84
N THR A 98 2.70 0.71 -8.60
CA THR A 98 3.77 -0.22 -8.98
C THR A 98 4.67 -0.49 -7.80
N TYR A 99 4.97 -1.77 -7.54
CA TYR A 99 5.89 -2.19 -6.49
C TYR A 99 6.95 -3.15 -7.04
N PHE A 100 8.22 -2.78 -6.91
CA PHE A 100 9.35 -3.62 -7.26
C PHE A 100 9.80 -4.45 -6.05
N PRO A 101 9.61 -5.77 -6.06
CA PRO A 101 10.13 -6.65 -5.01
C PRO A 101 11.66 -6.79 -5.13
N PRO A 102 12.35 -7.23 -4.06
CA PRO A 102 13.78 -7.53 -4.12
C PRO A 102 14.08 -8.55 -5.23
N GLY A 103 15.07 -8.24 -6.06
CA GLY A 103 15.50 -9.12 -7.15
C GLY A 103 14.52 -9.24 -8.32
N GLY A 104 13.45 -8.45 -8.38
CA GLY A 104 12.48 -8.47 -9.48
C GLY A 104 11.73 -9.80 -9.63
N GLN A 105 11.58 -10.57 -8.55
CA GLN A 105 10.92 -11.86 -8.54
C GLN A 105 9.66 -11.85 -7.66
N PRO A 106 8.60 -12.57 -8.03
CA PRO A 106 7.41 -12.65 -7.20
C PRO A 106 7.69 -13.32 -5.86
N TYR A 107 7.02 -12.88 -4.80
CA TYR A 107 7.09 -13.53 -3.51
C TYR A 107 6.47 -14.93 -3.58
N ARG A 108 7.24 -15.96 -3.26
CA ARG A 108 6.76 -17.34 -3.28
C ARG A 108 5.70 -17.58 -2.22
N GLY A 109 4.52 -18.04 -2.65
CA GLY A 109 3.42 -18.38 -1.76
C GLY A 109 2.80 -17.20 -1.01
N ARG A 110 3.01 -15.99 -1.50
CA ARG A 110 2.46 -14.78 -0.90
C ARG A 110 1.91 -13.85 -1.98
N ASP A 111 0.80 -13.22 -1.67
CA ASP A 111 0.19 -12.19 -2.50
C ASP A 111 0.51 -10.80 -1.93
N VAL A 112 0.66 -9.83 -2.80
CA VAL A 112 0.87 -8.43 -2.45
C VAL A 112 -0.44 -7.67 -2.63
N TYR A 113 -0.76 -6.81 -1.67
CA TYR A 113 -1.99 -6.02 -1.66
C TYR A 113 -1.69 -4.56 -1.43
N ILE A 114 -2.53 -3.69 -1.96
CA ILE A 114 -2.63 -2.30 -1.49
C ILE A 114 -3.55 -2.29 -0.27
N PHE A 115 -3.10 -1.65 0.81
CA PHE A 115 -3.79 -1.64 2.09
C PHE A 115 -3.87 -0.23 2.68
N GLY A 116 -5.00 0.13 3.24
CA GLY A 116 -5.31 1.41 3.86
C GLY A 116 -6.82 1.66 3.85
N GLU A 117 -7.25 2.83 4.30
CA GLU A 117 -8.65 3.20 4.27
C GLU A 117 -9.20 3.23 2.84
N LEU A 118 -8.36 3.55 1.84
CA LEU A 118 -8.72 3.50 0.41
C LEU A 118 -9.21 2.12 -0.05
N THR A 119 -8.93 1.07 0.71
CA THR A 119 -9.42 -0.31 0.51
C THR A 119 -10.29 -0.79 1.66
N GLY A 120 -10.78 0.13 2.50
CA GLY A 120 -11.55 -0.19 3.72
C GLY A 120 -10.76 -1.01 4.74
N TYR A 121 -9.42 -0.91 4.75
CA TYR A 121 -8.52 -1.73 5.57
C TYR A 121 -8.72 -3.25 5.36
N GLN A 122 -9.19 -3.65 4.19
CA GLN A 122 -9.42 -5.05 3.85
C GLN A 122 -8.40 -5.55 2.83
N LEU A 123 -8.22 -6.86 2.81
CA LEU A 123 -7.41 -7.57 1.84
C LEU A 123 -8.33 -8.47 1.01
N GLY A 124 -8.46 -8.17 -0.26
CA GLY A 124 -9.38 -8.87 -1.16
C GLY A 124 -8.90 -8.87 -2.61
N PRO A 125 -9.64 -9.52 -3.51
CA PRO A 125 -9.28 -9.60 -4.93
C PRO A 125 -9.14 -8.22 -5.59
N ASP A 126 -9.94 -7.25 -5.14
CA ASP A 126 -10.01 -5.92 -5.74
C ASP A 126 -8.75 -5.08 -5.49
N ASN A 127 -8.02 -5.35 -4.42
CA ASN A 127 -6.80 -4.65 -4.05
C ASN A 127 -5.54 -5.53 -4.06
N ARG A 128 -5.66 -6.81 -4.49
CA ARG A 128 -4.51 -7.66 -4.77
C ARG A 128 -3.78 -7.13 -6.00
N MET A 129 -2.46 -7.05 -5.90
CA MET A 129 -1.59 -6.65 -6.99
C MET A 129 -1.22 -7.86 -7.85
N ASP A 130 -1.21 -7.67 -9.16
CA ASP A 130 -0.80 -8.68 -10.13
C ASP A 130 0.69 -8.52 -10.46
N PHE A 131 1.40 -9.65 -10.57
CA PHE A 131 2.82 -9.62 -10.91
C PHE A 131 3.01 -9.63 -12.43
N ASP A 132 3.68 -8.60 -12.93
CA ASP A 132 4.10 -8.46 -14.32
C ASP A 132 5.48 -9.12 -14.49
N LEU A 133 5.53 -10.26 -15.16
CA LEU A 133 6.75 -11.04 -15.36
C LEU A 133 7.77 -10.31 -16.23
N ASP A 134 7.31 -9.54 -17.22
CA ASP A 134 8.18 -8.84 -18.15
C ASP A 134 8.89 -7.65 -17.46
N LYS A 135 8.18 -7.00 -16.56
CA LYS A 135 8.70 -5.85 -15.80
C LYS A 135 9.32 -6.22 -14.45
N GLY A 136 9.07 -7.43 -13.95
CA GLY A 136 9.54 -7.89 -12.65
C GLY A 136 8.97 -7.08 -11.48
N CYS A 137 7.72 -6.66 -11.58
CA CYS A 137 7.06 -5.83 -10.57
C CYS A 137 5.59 -6.22 -10.38
N TYR A 138 5.04 -5.82 -9.23
CA TYR A 138 3.61 -5.90 -8.96
C TYR A 138 2.92 -4.62 -9.39
N THR A 139 1.75 -4.75 -10.00
CA THR A 139 0.94 -3.63 -10.47
C THR A 139 -0.51 -3.74 -10.02
N LYS A 140 -1.14 -2.60 -9.75
CA LYS A 140 -2.57 -2.50 -9.48
C LYS A 140 -3.09 -1.13 -9.87
N ALA A 141 -4.25 -1.10 -10.49
CA ALA A 141 -5.00 0.12 -10.71
C ALA A 141 -6.21 0.16 -9.78
N LEU A 142 -6.42 1.28 -9.11
CA LEU A 142 -7.60 1.55 -8.28
C LEU A 142 -8.31 2.80 -8.81
N PHE A 143 -9.65 2.77 -8.80
CA PHE A 143 -10.46 3.92 -9.20
C PHE A 143 -10.71 4.81 -7.99
N LEU A 144 -9.98 5.93 -7.90
CA LEU A 144 -9.96 6.80 -6.72
C LEU A 144 -10.46 8.21 -7.07
N LYS A 145 -11.12 8.83 -6.10
CA LYS A 145 -11.53 10.24 -6.15
C LYS A 145 -10.34 11.15 -5.84
N GLN A 146 -10.44 12.42 -6.24
CA GLN A 146 -9.46 13.44 -5.82
C GLN A 146 -9.34 13.50 -4.30
N GLY A 147 -8.08 13.44 -3.80
CA GLY A 147 -7.80 13.41 -2.38
C GLY A 147 -6.33 13.16 -2.07
N TYR A 148 -6.05 13.08 -0.78
CA TYR A 148 -4.75 12.66 -0.26
C TYR A 148 -4.92 11.32 0.45
N TYR A 149 -4.10 10.33 0.11
CA TYR A 149 -4.25 8.95 0.54
C TYR A 149 -2.97 8.43 1.17
N ASN A 150 -3.11 7.76 2.31
CA ASN A 150 -2.05 6.89 2.84
C ASN A 150 -2.32 5.43 2.45
N TYR A 151 -1.25 4.68 2.19
CA TYR A 151 -1.33 3.27 1.84
C TYR A 151 -0.06 2.51 2.21
N LEU A 152 -0.18 1.19 2.28
CA LEU A 152 0.94 0.24 2.41
C LEU A 152 0.84 -0.83 1.33
N HIS A 153 1.96 -1.51 1.06
CA HIS A 153 1.98 -2.78 0.37
C HIS A 153 1.97 -3.90 1.41
N GLY A 154 0.81 -4.51 1.60
CA GLY A 154 0.62 -5.66 2.50
C GLY A 154 1.06 -6.96 1.84
N LEU A 155 1.77 -7.81 2.58
CA LEU A 155 2.19 -9.13 2.13
C LEU A 155 1.47 -10.19 2.94
N MET A 156 0.62 -11.00 2.29
CA MET A 156 -0.16 -12.06 2.92
C MET A 156 0.14 -13.41 2.29
N MET A 157 -0.03 -14.49 3.04
CA MET A 157 0.04 -15.83 2.47
C MET A 157 -1.06 -16.01 1.42
N SER A 158 -0.67 -16.54 0.25
CA SER A 158 -1.63 -16.79 -0.83
C SER A 158 -2.71 -17.77 -0.36
N GLN A 159 -3.97 -17.46 -0.64
CA GLN A 159 -5.11 -18.33 -0.30
C GLN A 159 -4.97 -19.73 -0.91
N THR A 160 -4.36 -19.83 -2.08
CA THR A 160 -4.07 -21.11 -2.72
C THR A 160 -3.15 -21.98 -1.85
N ASN A 161 -2.15 -21.38 -1.21
CA ASN A 161 -1.24 -22.11 -0.31
C ASN A 161 -1.89 -22.41 1.04
N LEU A 162 -2.79 -21.54 1.52
CA LEU A 162 -3.56 -21.81 2.74
C LEU A 162 -4.43 -23.04 2.55
N HIS A 163 -5.16 -23.11 1.45
CA HIS A 163 -6.01 -24.27 1.11
C HIS A 163 -5.19 -25.56 0.89
N GLN A 164 -4.01 -25.46 0.28
CA GLN A 164 -3.10 -26.61 0.14
C GLN A 164 -2.57 -27.05 1.50
N SER A 165 -2.14 -26.13 2.37
CA SER A 165 -1.64 -26.46 3.69
C SER A 165 -2.71 -27.10 4.57
N GLU A 166 -3.95 -26.62 4.54
CA GLU A 166 -5.10 -27.23 5.22
C GLU A 166 -5.39 -28.65 4.69
N LYS A 167 -5.29 -28.84 3.37
CA LYS A 167 -5.48 -30.16 2.76
C LYS A 167 -4.37 -31.14 3.17
N PHE A 168 -3.12 -30.69 3.22
CA PHE A 168 -2.00 -31.51 3.71
C PHE A 168 -2.14 -31.82 5.20
N PHE A 169 -2.55 -30.84 6.02
CA PHE A 169 -2.77 -31.03 7.45
C PHE A 169 -3.90 -32.04 7.71
N LYS A 170 -5.06 -31.89 7.05
CA LYS A 170 -6.15 -32.87 7.14
C LYS A 170 -5.71 -34.28 6.77
N LYS A 171 -4.94 -34.42 5.68
CA LYS A 171 -4.41 -35.70 5.24
C LYS A 171 -3.40 -36.30 6.22
N ALA A 172 -2.57 -35.47 6.88
CA ALA A 172 -1.63 -35.90 7.90
C ALA A 172 -2.36 -36.42 9.16
N VAL A 173 -3.42 -35.72 9.57
CA VAL A 173 -4.30 -36.15 10.69
C VAL A 173 -4.99 -37.47 10.37
N GLU A 174 -5.55 -37.65 9.15
CA GLU A 174 -6.16 -38.89 8.68
C GLU A 174 -5.18 -40.07 8.67
N LEU A 175 -3.89 -39.81 8.43
CA LEU A 175 -2.84 -40.82 8.43
C LEU A 175 -2.18 -41.04 9.80
N GLY A 176 -2.65 -40.34 10.85
CA GLY A 176 -2.12 -40.49 12.21
C GLY A 176 -0.67 -40.03 12.38
N LEU A 177 -0.23 -39.06 11.55
CA LEU A 177 1.15 -38.53 11.54
C LEU A 177 1.34 -37.26 12.39
N THR A 178 0.40 -36.96 13.29
CA THR A 178 0.45 -35.81 14.22
C THR A 178 0.47 -36.26 15.66
#